data_66b99b917bc904d7e76064231d54d4be
#
_entry.id   66b99b917bc904d7e76064231d54d4be
#
_cell.length_a   1.000
_cell.length_b   1.000
_cell.length_c   1.000
_cell.angle_alpha   90.00
_cell.angle_beta   90.00
_cell.angle_gamma   90.00
#
_symmetry.space_group_name_H-M   'P 1'
#
loop_
_entity.id
_entity.type
_entity.pdbx_description
1 polymer ?
#
loop_
_entity_poly.entity_id
_entity_poly.type
_entity_poly.pdbx_seq_one_letter_code
_entity_poly.pdbx_strand_id
1 'polypeptide(L)'
;MLRSRAVPSGTPPRPTLVFLLLVTVAAGGCVARTLHTDQLERRLGRQLSDRLGVSGIEAECPEGVEVERGTMFVCTARAPGEEVRLRVEVTQLDDEGNVTWEIAGTAG
;
A
#
# COMPACT_ATOMS: atom_id res chain seq x y z
N MET A 1 -14.71 59.54 -20.95
CA MET A 1 -15.06 59.12 -20.47
C MET A 1 -15.26 58.35 -20.12
N LEU A 2 -14.95 57.91 -19.91
CA LEU A 2 -15.15 57.07 -19.46
C LEU A 2 -14.99 56.31 -19.40
N ARG A 3 -14.58 55.84 -19.23
CA ARG A 3 -14.54 54.91 -19.08
C ARG A 3 -14.36 54.22 -18.85
N SER A 4 -14.03 53.97 -18.66
CA SER A 4 -14.04 53.10 -18.37
C SER A 4 -13.75 52.50 -18.38
N ARG A 5 -13.36 52.28 -18.23
CA ARG A 5 -13.25 51.36 -18.07
C ARG A 5 -13.18 50.63 -17.88
N ALA A 6 -12.91 50.59 -17.93
CA ALA A 6 -13.06 49.76 -17.65
C ALA A 6 -12.65 49.03 -17.56
N VAL A 7 -12.16 48.73 -17.49
CA VAL A 7 -11.94 47.91 -17.15
C VAL A 7 -11.93 47.14 -16.96
N PRO A 8 -11.67 47.04 -17.04
CA PRO A 8 -11.79 46.14 -16.79
C PRO A 8 -11.77 45.42 -16.61
N SER A 9 -11.55 45.42 -16.69
CA SER A 9 -11.75 44.68 -16.32
C SER A 9 -11.82 43.96 -16.20
N GLY A 10 -11.50 43.83 -16.40
CA GLY A 10 -11.86 43.01 -16.14
C GLY A 10 -11.47 42.36 -16.26
N THR A 11 -11.03 42.35 -16.18
CA THR A 11 -10.76 41.68 -16.09
C THR A 11 -10.75 40.84 -16.08
N PRO A 12 -10.63 40.89 -16.31
CA PRO A 12 -10.74 39.77 -16.33
C PRO A 12 -10.15 39.02 -16.12
N PRO A 13 -9.54 39.03 -16.36
CA PRO A 13 -8.87 37.99 -16.12
C PRO A 13 -9.19 37.03 -15.19
N ARG A 14 -9.44 36.84 -14.52
CA ARG A 14 -9.92 35.97 -13.64
C ARG A 14 -9.97 34.58 -14.05
N PRO A 15 -10.16 34.20 -15.22
CA PRO A 15 -10.37 32.80 -15.63
C PRO A 15 -9.16 31.92 -15.47
N THR A 16 -8.01 32.44 -15.64
CA THR A 16 -6.82 31.62 -15.56
C THR A 16 -6.60 31.00 -14.20
N LEU A 17 -6.99 31.68 -13.19
CA LEU A 17 -6.78 31.15 -11.86
C LEU A 17 -7.49 29.86 -11.62
N VAL A 18 -8.64 29.73 -12.21
CA VAL A 18 -9.45 28.56 -12.01
C VAL A 18 -8.79 27.30 -12.50
N PHE A 19 -8.08 27.41 -13.58
CA PHE A 19 -7.43 26.23 -14.11
C PHE A 19 -6.41 25.63 -13.20
N LEU A 20 -5.66 26.46 -12.54
CA LEU A 20 -4.63 25.97 -11.66
C LEU A 20 -5.19 25.11 -10.56
N LEU A 21 -6.33 25.50 -10.08
CA LEU A 21 -6.94 24.73 -9.02
C LEU A 21 -7.32 23.34 -9.46
N LEU A 22 -7.81 23.22 -10.66
CA LEU A 22 -8.22 21.93 -11.16
C LEU A 22 -7.07 20.97 -11.28
N VAL A 23 -5.94 21.48 -11.71
CA VAL A 23 -4.76 20.63 -11.85
C VAL A 23 -4.35 20.07 -10.51
N THR A 24 -4.42 20.89 -9.49
CA THR A 24 -4.04 20.46 -8.17
C THR A 24 -4.91 19.32 -7.68
N VAL A 25 -6.19 19.40 -7.95
CA VAL A 25 -7.10 18.35 -7.52
C VAL A 25 -6.77 17.03 -8.17
N ALA A 26 -6.41 17.07 -9.43
CA ALA A 26 -6.08 15.85 -10.14
C ALA A 26 -4.90 15.13 -9.51
N ALA A 27 -3.92 15.89 -9.09
CA ALA A 27 -2.75 15.31 -8.46
C ALA A 27 -3.10 14.60 -7.16
N GLY A 28 -4.06 15.12 -6.44
CA GLY A 28 -4.45 14.53 -5.19
C GLY A 28 -5.08 13.15 -5.31
N GLY A 29 -5.52 12.79 -6.49
CA GLY A 29 -6.14 11.49 -6.67
C GLY A 29 -5.17 10.34 -6.83
N CYS A 30 -3.89 10.59 -6.81
CA CYS A 30 -2.88 9.57 -7.07
C CYS A 30 -2.26 8.98 -5.81
N VAL A 31 -2.97 9.06 -4.69
CA VAL A 31 -2.44 8.53 -3.43
C VAL A 31 -2.45 7.01 -3.48
N ALA A 32 -1.29 6.41 -3.26
CA ALA A 32 -1.17 4.96 -3.24
C ALA A 32 -1.69 4.41 -1.92
N ARG A 33 -2.26 3.21 -1.98
CA ARG A 33 -2.69 2.50 -0.78
C ARG A 33 -1.62 1.50 -0.39
N THR A 34 -1.49 1.29 0.90
CA THR A 34 -0.55 0.29 1.40
C THR A 34 -1.31 -0.85 2.06
N LEU A 35 -0.67 -1.99 2.12
CA LEU A 35 -1.24 -3.15 2.79
C LEU A 35 -1.32 -2.90 4.29
N HIS A 36 -2.35 -3.47 4.90
CA HIS A 36 -2.48 -3.44 6.35
C HIS A 36 -1.57 -4.51 6.93
N THR A 37 -0.36 -4.12 7.27
CA THR A 37 0.68 -5.05 7.68
C THR A 37 0.25 -5.90 8.88
N ASP A 38 -0.36 -5.30 9.87
CA ASP A 38 -0.80 -6.02 11.05
C ASP A 38 -1.77 -7.14 10.72
N GLN A 39 -2.74 -6.84 9.87
CA GLN A 39 -3.72 -7.83 9.49
C GLN A 39 -3.09 -8.95 8.68
N LEU A 40 -2.18 -8.58 7.78
CA LEU A 40 -1.50 -9.57 6.98
C LEU A 40 -0.66 -10.50 7.84
N GLU A 41 0.06 -9.94 8.80
CA GLU A 41 0.89 -10.74 9.70
C GLU A 41 0.05 -11.71 10.51
N ARG A 42 -1.07 -11.26 11.03
CA ARG A 42 -1.93 -12.15 11.80
C ARG A 42 -2.53 -13.25 10.94
N ARG A 43 -2.96 -12.89 9.74
CA ARG A 43 -3.52 -13.89 8.84
C ARG A 43 -2.48 -14.92 8.43
N LEU A 44 -1.31 -14.42 8.07
CA LEU A 44 -0.22 -15.30 7.64
C LEU A 44 0.19 -16.23 8.77
N GLY A 45 0.29 -15.70 9.98
CA GLY A 45 0.63 -16.52 11.15
C GLY A 45 -0.37 -17.64 11.36
N ARG A 46 -1.67 -17.34 11.24
CA ARG A 46 -2.67 -18.37 11.41
C ARG A 46 -2.61 -19.42 10.30
N GLN A 47 -2.42 -18.97 9.08
CA GLN A 47 -2.36 -19.91 7.97
C GLN A 47 -1.13 -20.79 8.03
N LEU A 48 -0.01 -20.23 8.45
CA LEU A 48 1.20 -21.03 8.65
C LEU A 48 1.02 -22.03 9.79
N SER A 49 0.41 -21.58 10.87
CA SER A 49 0.16 -22.48 12.00
C SER A 49 -0.70 -23.66 11.56
N ASP A 50 -1.73 -23.40 10.78
CA ASP A 50 -2.59 -24.46 10.28
C ASP A 50 -1.84 -25.37 9.32
N ARG A 51 -1.06 -24.80 8.42
CA ARG A 51 -0.36 -25.57 7.41
C ARG A 51 0.72 -26.46 8.04
N LEU A 52 1.41 -25.94 9.03
CA LEU A 52 2.51 -26.67 9.64
C LEU A 52 2.11 -27.47 10.88
N GLY A 53 0.89 -27.28 11.37
CA GLY A 53 0.45 -27.98 12.56
C GLY A 53 1.11 -27.50 13.82
N VAL A 54 1.59 -26.26 13.83
CA VAL A 54 2.27 -25.67 14.98
C VAL A 54 1.51 -24.42 15.41
N SER A 55 1.12 -24.37 16.67
CA SER A 55 0.36 -23.20 17.15
C SER A 55 1.29 -22.02 17.41
N GLY A 56 0.74 -20.82 17.24
CA GLY A 56 1.42 -19.61 17.70
C GLY A 56 2.53 -19.09 16.82
N ILE A 57 2.56 -19.47 15.57
CA ILE A 57 3.56 -18.92 14.64
C ILE A 57 3.33 -17.44 14.44
N GLU A 58 4.38 -16.66 14.56
CA GLU A 58 4.34 -15.22 14.38
C GLU A 58 5.02 -14.86 13.07
N ALA A 59 4.35 -14.01 12.28
CA ALA A 59 4.88 -13.55 11.03
C ALA A 59 5.24 -12.08 11.12
N GLU A 60 6.30 -11.68 10.44
CA GLU A 60 6.71 -10.30 10.32
C GLU A 60 6.84 -9.96 8.86
N CYS A 61 6.17 -8.91 8.43
CA CYS A 61 6.17 -8.49 7.03
C CYS A 61 6.67 -7.04 6.95
N PRO A 62 7.20 -6.65 5.80
CA PRO A 62 7.67 -5.27 5.65
C PRO A 62 6.50 -4.29 5.68
N GLU A 63 6.76 -3.11 6.22
CA GLU A 63 5.78 -2.04 6.26
C GLU A 63 5.80 -1.26 4.96
N GLY A 64 4.68 -0.61 4.68
CA GLY A 64 4.64 0.30 3.55
C GLY A 64 4.59 -0.36 2.19
N VAL A 65 4.22 -1.61 2.12
CA VAL A 65 4.09 -2.28 0.83
C VAL A 65 2.83 -1.77 0.14
N GLU A 66 3.01 -1.25 -1.08
CA GLU A 66 1.88 -0.73 -1.83
C GLU A 66 1.00 -1.84 -2.36
N VAL A 67 -0.30 -1.57 -2.39
CA VAL A 67 -1.26 -2.53 -2.94
C VAL A 67 -1.15 -2.47 -4.45
N GLU A 68 -0.59 -3.53 -5.03
CA GLU A 68 -0.38 -3.57 -6.47
C GLU A 68 -0.26 -5.01 -6.91
N ARG A 69 -1.06 -5.39 -7.89
CA ARG A 69 -1.03 -6.74 -8.43
C ARG A 69 0.37 -7.10 -8.89
N GLY A 70 0.81 -8.30 -8.54
CA GLY A 70 2.10 -8.80 -8.99
C GLY A 70 3.27 -8.43 -8.12
N THR A 71 3.09 -7.52 -7.18
CA THR A 71 4.16 -7.14 -6.28
C THR A 71 4.47 -8.29 -5.33
N MET A 72 5.74 -8.63 -5.22
CA MET A 72 6.20 -9.67 -4.32
C MET A 72 7.01 -9.06 -3.20
N PHE A 73 6.90 -9.65 -2.04
CA PHE A 73 7.73 -9.24 -0.90
C PHE A 73 7.94 -10.45 0.00
N VAL A 74 8.87 -10.32 0.92
CA VAL A 74 9.25 -11.44 1.78
C VAL A 74 8.87 -11.11 3.21
N CYS A 75 8.13 -12.05 3.82
CA CYS A 75 7.87 -12.01 5.25
C CYS A 75 8.72 -13.08 5.92
N THR A 76 8.93 -12.95 7.21
CA THR A 76 9.59 -14.00 7.99
C THR A 76 8.61 -14.51 9.02
N ALA A 77 8.77 -15.77 9.41
CA ALA A 77 7.88 -16.38 10.38
C ALA A 77 8.69 -17.23 11.35
N ARG A 78 8.25 -17.29 12.58
CA ARG A 78 8.95 -18.02 13.61
C ARG A 78 7.95 -18.72 14.52
N ALA A 79 8.22 -19.98 14.81
CA ALA A 79 7.43 -20.73 15.76
C ALA A 79 7.87 -20.39 17.18
N PRO A 80 6.98 -20.54 18.18
CA PRO A 80 7.33 -20.26 19.57
C PRO A 80 8.50 -21.12 20.00
N GLY A 81 9.48 -20.49 20.61
CA GLY A 81 10.63 -21.19 21.15
C GLY A 81 11.69 -21.55 20.14
N GLU A 82 11.48 -21.23 18.87
CA GLU A 82 12.46 -21.51 17.82
C GLU A 82 13.22 -20.25 17.46
N GLU A 83 14.51 -20.40 17.21
CA GLU A 83 15.31 -19.27 16.78
C GLU A 83 15.37 -19.15 15.26
N VAL A 84 15.09 -20.26 14.58
CA VAL A 84 15.14 -20.28 13.13
C VAL A 84 13.87 -19.63 12.58
N ARG A 85 14.05 -18.77 11.60
CA ARG A 85 12.93 -18.13 10.94
C ARG A 85 12.73 -18.72 9.58
N LEU A 86 11.49 -18.81 9.18
CA LEU A 86 11.13 -19.23 7.84
C LEU A 86 11.02 -18.00 6.96
N ARG A 87 11.43 -18.15 5.73
CA ARG A 87 11.26 -17.13 4.73
C ARG A 87 10.01 -17.45 3.92
N VAL A 88 9.11 -16.49 3.87
CA VAL A 88 7.83 -16.69 3.20
C VAL A 88 7.71 -15.65 2.11
N GLU A 89 7.59 -16.11 0.88
CA GLU A 89 7.40 -15.19 -0.25
C GLU A 89 5.93 -14.96 -0.46
N VAL A 90 5.55 -13.69 -0.54
CA VAL A 90 4.16 -13.28 -0.67
C VAL A 90 3.99 -12.53 -1.97
N THR A 91 2.97 -12.91 -2.74
CA THR A 91 2.68 -12.27 -4.01
C THR A 91 1.26 -11.72 -3.97
N GLN A 92 1.11 -10.48 -4.39
CA GLN A 92 -0.21 -9.87 -4.47
C GLN A 92 -0.92 -10.34 -5.73
N LEU A 93 -2.16 -10.80 -5.55
CA LEU A 93 -2.93 -11.37 -6.63
C LEU A 93 -3.75 -10.34 -7.39
N ASP A 94 -4.08 -9.23 -6.75
CA ASP A 94 -4.90 -8.20 -7.35
C ASP A 94 -4.57 -6.86 -6.70
N ASP A 95 -5.37 -5.85 -7.02
CA ASP A 95 -5.16 -4.52 -6.48
C ASP A 95 -6.01 -4.26 -5.23
N GLU A 96 -6.51 -5.34 -4.61
CA GLU A 96 -7.39 -5.24 -3.45
C GLU A 96 -6.76 -5.81 -2.19
N GLY A 97 -5.51 -6.22 -2.26
CA GLY A 97 -4.81 -6.73 -1.09
C GLY A 97 -4.89 -8.22 -0.89
N ASN A 98 -5.44 -8.96 -1.85
CA ASN A 98 -5.44 -10.41 -1.76
C ASN A 98 -4.06 -10.93 -2.14
N VAL A 99 -3.58 -11.91 -1.38
CA VAL A 99 -2.22 -12.42 -1.57
C VAL A 99 -2.21 -13.93 -1.56
N THR A 100 -1.17 -14.48 -2.17
CA THR A 100 -0.82 -15.89 -1.98
C THR A 100 0.60 -15.92 -1.43
N TRP A 101 0.98 -17.04 -0.84
CA TRP A 101 2.30 -17.13 -0.22
C TRP A 101 2.83 -18.55 -0.30
N GLU A 102 4.15 -18.68 -0.21
CA GLU A 102 4.78 -19.99 -0.09
C GLU A 102 6.05 -19.88 0.73
N ILE A 103 6.39 -20.98 1.37
CA ILE A 103 7.59 -21.04 2.18
C ILE A 103 8.77 -21.23 1.25
N ALA A 104 9.76 -20.36 1.35
CA ALA A 104 10.88 -20.35 0.44
C ALA A 104 12.20 -20.78 1.12
N GLY A 105 12.11 -21.38 2.30
CA GLY A 105 13.28 -21.83 3.02
C GLY A 105 13.43 -21.12 4.34
N THR A 106 14.63 -21.11 4.86
CA THR A 106 14.90 -20.45 6.13
C THR A 106 15.55 -19.11 5.90
N ALA A 107 15.33 -18.19 6.83
CA ALA A 107 15.91 -16.86 6.80
C ALA A 107 16.94 -16.74 7.91
N GLY A 108 18.03 -16.14 7.58
CA GLY A 108 19.04 -15.86 8.58
C GLY A 108 20.13 -16.79 8.74
#